data_bd8073b1a6af8e974eb5b2b4d59f35d3
#
_entry.id   bd8073b1a6af8e974eb5b2b4d59f35d3
#
_cell.length_a   1.000
_cell.length_b   1.000
_cell.length_c   1.000
_cell.angle_alpha   90.00
_cell.angle_beta   90.00
_cell.angle_gamma   90.00
#
_symmetry.space_group_name_H-M   'P 1'
#
loop_
_entity.id
_entity.type
_entity.pdbx_description
1 polymer ?
#
loop_
_entity_poly.entity_id
_entity_poly.type
_entity_poly.pdbx_seq_one_letter_code
_entity_poly.pdbx_strand_id
1 'polypeptide(L)'
;MKDGIYGSMDIIEAHISFPGFVEAQSTQYREIILEFAKEIEKTNVKHQQKTDPDQCEFSTQIKIAVMTRLGIPLVRIAQRLNIHRETISNHAGENQALFNKIYQEFKAGAAVPDMAQEYGAPQSLVWSVVLQDKTDQERFKALNWGLRAWDNWYFNDVDHRFGDPWPGRIPAQLVAHTLFYFTRENDLVLDPMAGGGVVADTCLAFNRRCWSFDLLDRMKTRPEIEPFLWDPEKMAWPVSSNKKPDLIFFDPPYFKKMAAHYREGSISDFPRFKYLHFFKTLFSLLREHSKPLTRMAFLNSDFRDFQGIPAIDEDPDNAILVLAYAKLLETCGWKITHLLDCPLSTERFTGHMVNKMHENRTLGVVRRTLIVGKANSVYKDNP
;
A
#
# COMPACT_ATOMS: atom_id res chain seq x y z
N MET A 1 -30.41 28.55 11.50
CA MET A 1 -30.63 27.27 10.81
C MET A 1 -29.35 26.68 10.13
N LYS A 2 -28.26 27.45 9.98
CA LYS A 2 -26.99 26.97 9.48
C LYS A 2 -26.09 26.32 10.56
N ASP A 3 -26.24 26.75 11.80
CA ASP A 3 -25.42 26.28 12.93
C ASP A 3 -25.83 24.89 13.48
N GLY A 4 -27.05 24.44 13.17
CA GLY A 4 -27.52 23.11 13.61
C GLY A 4 -26.99 21.90 12.80
N ILE A 5 -26.52 22.16 11.58
CA ILE A 5 -26.05 21.06 10.70
C ILE A 5 -24.59 20.66 11.02
N TYR A 6 -23.77 21.63 11.42
CA TYR A 6 -22.39 21.37 11.79
C TYR A 6 -22.24 20.59 13.12
N GLY A 7 -23.09 20.94 14.11
CA GLY A 7 -23.11 20.19 15.38
C GLY A 7 -23.59 18.74 15.24
N SER A 8 -24.42 18.40 14.24
CA SER A 8 -24.87 17.05 13.99
C SER A 8 -23.82 16.18 13.29
N MET A 9 -22.95 16.77 12.45
CA MET A 9 -21.83 16.05 11.81
C MET A 9 -20.78 15.64 12.83
N ASP A 10 -20.41 16.52 13.77
CA ASP A 10 -19.45 16.19 14.84
C ASP A 10 -19.96 15.05 15.74
N ILE A 11 -21.26 14.99 16.01
CA ILE A 11 -21.90 13.95 16.80
C ILE A 11 -21.90 12.60 16.02
N ILE A 12 -22.11 12.64 14.72
CA ILE A 12 -22.10 11.46 13.85
C ILE A 12 -20.68 10.89 13.72
N GLU A 13 -19.68 11.75 13.53
CA GLU A 13 -18.27 11.33 13.53
C GLU A 13 -17.86 10.74 14.88
N ALA A 14 -18.31 11.33 15.99
CA ALA A 14 -18.08 10.78 17.34
C ALA A 14 -18.77 9.42 17.54
N HIS A 15 -19.94 9.19 16.97
CA HIS A 15 -20.63 7.91 17.07
C HIS A 15 -19.88 6.79 16.28
N ILE A 16 -19.40 7.12 15.09
CA ILE A 16 -18.60 6.20 14.27
C ILE A 16 -17.28 5.85 14.98
N SER A 17 -16.66 6.84 15.66
CA SER A 17 -15.41 6.66 16.38
C SER A 17 -15.56 6.05 17.78
N PHE A 18 -16.72 6.22 18.43
CA PHE A 18 -17.00 5.77 19.79
C PHE A 18 -18.45 5.26 19.93
N PRO A 19 -18.69 3.98 19.69
CA PRO A 19 -20.05 3.39 19.72
C PRO A 19 -20.87 3.67 21.00
N GLY A 20 -20.20 3.81 22.15
CA GLY A 20 -20.84 4.14 23.43
C GLY A 20 -21.30 5.60 23.56
N PHE A 21 -20.90 6.50 22.66
CA PHE A 21 -21.24 7.92 22.75
C PHE A 21 -22.73 8.18 22.56
N VAL A 22 -23.39 7.43 21.67
CA VAL A 22 -24.84 7.57 21.39
C VAL A 22 -25.71 7.20 22.58
N GLU A 23 -25.27 6.26 23.42
CA GLU A 23 -25.99 5.84 24.62
C GLU A 23 -26.05 6.94 25.69
N ALA A 24 -25.08 7.85 25.67
CA ALA A 24 -25.02 9.00 26.59
C ALA A 24 -25.89 10.19 26.15
N GLN A 25 -26.43 10.18 24.92
CA GLN A 25 -27.27 11.28 24.39
C GLN A 25 -28.76 11.13 24.76
N SER A 26 -29.49 12.25 24.79
CA SER A 26 -30.92 12.21 25.07
C SER A 26 -31.68 11.44 23.98
N THR A 27 -32.72 10.74 24.37
CA THR A 27 -33.54 9.87 23.48
C THR A 27 -34.04 10.62 22.23
N GLN A 28 -34.22 11.92 22.32
CA GLN A 28 -34.70 12.78 21.22
C GLN A 28 -33.74 12.92 20.06
N TYR A 29 -32.43 12.82 20.30
CA TYR A 29 -31.39 12.92 19.27
C TYR A 29 -30.89 11.54 18.80
N ARG A 30 -31.13 10.51 19.60
CA ARG A 30 -30.62 9.16 19.35
C ARG A 30 -31.15 8.56 18.03
N GLU A 31 -32.44 8.70 17.76
CA GLU A 31 -33.05 8.19 16.54
C GLU A 31 -32.53 8.92 15.29
N ILE A 32 -32.39 10.25 15.39
CA ILE A 32 -31.85 11.07 14.29
C ILE A 32 -30.39 10.68 14.00
N ILE A 33 -29.57 10.50 15.03
CA ILE A 33 -28.17 10.09 14.90
C ILE A 33 -28.06 8.69 14.28
N LEU A 34 -28.89 7.75 14.72
CA LEU A 34 -28.93 6.38 14.19
C LEU A 34 -29.43 6.33 12.73
N GLU A 35 -30.38 7.17 12.36
CA GLU A 35 -30.89 7.26 11.00
C GLU A 35 -29.83 7.86 10.05
N PHE A 36 -29.15 8.92 10.47
CA PHE A 36 -28.02 9.50 9.74
C PHE A 36 -26.82 8.56 9.67
N ALA A 37 -26.49 7.84 10.75
CA ALA A 37 -25.43 6.85 10.73
C ALA A 37 -25.72 5.71 9.72
N LYS A 38 -26.98 5.24 9.66
CA LYS A 38 -27.43 4.27 8.65
C LYS A 38 -27.35 4.82 7.22
N GLU A 39 -27.62 6.10 7.04
CA GLU A 39 -27.55 6.75 5.73
C GLU A 39 -26.10 6.98 5.29
N ILE A 40 -25.21 7.31 6.23
CA ILE A 40 -23.76 7.38 6.01
C ILE A 40 -23.18 5.99 5.74
N GLU A 41 -23.59 4.96 6.49
CA GLU A 41 -23.23 3.57 6.19
C GLU A 41 -23.69 3.15 4.79
N LYS A 42 -24.93 3.47 4.40
CA LYS A 42 -25.41 3.23 3.03
C LYS A 42 -24.62 3.99 1.98
N THR A 43 -24.20 5.22 2.28
CA THR A 43 -23.41 6.07 1.37
C THR A 43 -21.97 5.56 1.33
N ASN A 44 -21.39 5.17 2.45
CA ASN A 44 -20.06 4.55 2.52
C ASN A 44 -20.04 3.16 1.90
N VAL A 45 -21.08 2.34 2.08
CA VAL A 45 -21.26 1.06 1.36
C VAL A 45 -21.42 1.32 -0.15
N LYS A 46 -22.14 2.39 -0.57
CA LYS A 46 -22.17 2.81 -1.98
C LYS A 46 -20.84 3.36 -2.48
N HIS A 47 -20.04 4.03 -1.65
CA HIS A 47 -18.68 4.45 -2.00
C HIS A 47 -17.66 3.32 -1.93
N GLN A 48 -17.85 2.34 -1.04
CA GLN A 48 -17.04 1.11 -1.01
C GLN A 48 -17.42 0.13 -2.14
N GLN A 49 -18.67 0.19 -2.63
CA GLN A 49 -19.12 -0.55 -3.81
C GLN A 49 -18.89 0.19 -5.13
N LYS A 50 -18.43 1.43 -5.11
CA LYS A 50 -17.76 2.09 -6.24
C LYS A 50 -16.26 1.74 -6.34
N THR A 51 -15.86 0.50 -6.09
CA THR A 51 -14.99 -0.15 -7.05
C THR A 51 -15.77 -0.10 -8.34
N ASP A 52 -15.26 0.66 -9.29
CA ASP A 52 -15.85 0.92 -10.58
C ASP A 52 -16.54 -0.36 -11.06
N PRO A 53 -17.89 -0.44 -11.16
CA PRO A 53 -18.57 -1.65 -11.59
C PRO A 53 -18.20 -2.05 -13.03
N ASP A 54 -17.47 -1.18 -13.75
CA ASP A 54 -16.96 -1.37 -15.10
C ASP A 54 -15.48 -1.77 -15.16
N GLN A 55 -14.80 -2.10 -14.05
CA GLN A 55 -13.52 -2.80 -14.16
C GLN A 55 -13.77 -4.21 -14.69
N CYS A 56 -13.70 -4.33 -16.02
CA CYS A 56 -13.82 -5.59 -16.72
C CYS A 56 -12.80 -6.58 -16.17
N GLU A 57 -13.25 -7.78 -15.83
CA GLU A 57 -12.35 -8.86 -15.41
C GLU A 57 -11.29 -9.12 -16.46
N PHE A 58 -10.02 -9.16 -16.09
CA PHE A 58 -8.95 -9.49 -17.04
C PHE A 58 -9.12 -10.91 -17.58
N SER A 59 -8.86 -11.08 -18.86
CA SER A 59 -8.82 -12.40 -19.47
C SER A 59 -7.76 -13.30 -18.78
N THR A 60 -7.94 -14.61 -18.84
CA THR A 60 -6.96 -15.57 -18.30
C THR A 60 -5.57 -15.35 -18.90
N GLN A 61 -5.48 -15.03 -20.18
CA GLN A 61 -4.23 -14.69 -20.86
C GLN A 61 -3.55 -13.48 -20.20
N ILE A 62 -4.27 -12.39 -19.97
CA ILE A 62 -3.72 -11.17 -19.34
C ILE A 62 -3.32 -11.44 -17.88
N LYS A 63 -4.12 -12.18 -17.12
CA LYS A 63 -3.77 -12.61 -15.75
C LYS A 63 -2.44 -13.38 -15.73
N ILE A 64 -2.27 -14.34 -16.64
CA ILE A 64 -1.02 -15.10 -16.77
C ILE A 64 0.13 -14.17 -17.18
N ALA A 65 -0.09 -13.23 -18.10
CA ALA A 65 0.92 -12.26 -18.53
C ALA A 65 1.45 -11.43 -17.37
N VAL A 66 0.57 -10.82 -16.56
CA VAL A 66 0.92 -10.03 -15.39
C VAL A 66 1.72 -10.87 -14.38
N MET A 67 1.18 -12.02 -13.99
CA MET A 67 1.80 -12.89 -12.97
C MET A 67 3.16 -13.42 -13.42
N THR A 68 3.30 -13.79 -14.69
CA THR A 68 4.56 -14.29 -15.25
C THR A 68 5.63 -13.21 -15.29
N ARG A 69 5.28 -11.99 -15.72
CA ARG A 69 6.23 -10.86 -15.74
C ARG A 69 6.67 -10.44 -14.34
N LEU A 70 5.83 -10.60 -13.34
CA LEU A 70 6.19 -10.40 -11.93
C LEU A 70 7.01 -11.58 -11.34
N GLY A 71 7.29 -12.60 -12.14
CA GLY A 71 8.11 -13.74 -11.74
C GLY A 71 7.45 -14.67 -10.73
N ILE A 72 6.11 -14.68 -10.69
CA ILE A 72 5.35 -15.62 -9.88
C ILE A 72 5.56 -17.03 -10.44
N PRO A 73 5.90 -18.02 -9.62
CA PRO A 73 6.15 -19.39 -10.09
C PRO A 73 4.93 -20.00 -10.79
N LEU A 74 5.16 -20.71 -11.91
CA LEU A 74 4.08 -21.31 -12.71
C LEU A 74 3.13 -22.20 -11.89
N VAL A 75 3.66 -22.91 -10.89
CA VAL A 75 2.84 -23.73 -9.98
C VAL A 75 1.86 -22.86 -9.19
N ARG A 76 2.30 -21.70 -8.71
CA ARG A 76 1.43 -20.76 -8.00
C ARG A 76 0.41 -20.13 -8.93
N ILE A 77 0.80 -19.76 -10.15
CA ILE A 77 -0.13 -19.26 -11.17
C ILE A 77 -1.21 -20.31 -11.45
N ALA A 78 -0.84 -21.58 -11.65
CA ALA A 78 -1.76 -22.68 -11.88
C ALA A 78 -2.77 -22.85 -10.73
N GLN A 79 -2.26 -22.85 -9.48
CA GLN A 79 -3.09 -22.93 -8.27
C GLN A 79 -4.01 -21.72 -8.14
N ARG A 80 -3.46 -20.52 -8.31
CA ARG A 80 -4.19 -19.26 -8.14
C ARG A 80 -5.32 -19.09 -9.15
N LEU A 81 -5.09 -19.47 -10.42
CA LEU A 81 -6.08 -19.39 -11.50
C LEU A 81 -6.94 -20.66 -11.63
N ASN A 82 -6.66 -21.70 -10.85
CA ASN A 82 -7.30 -23.02 -10.95
C ASN A 82 -7.26 -23.60 -12.37
N ILE A 83 -6.09 -23.59 -13.01
CA ILE A 83 -5.85 -24.08 -14.38
C ILE A 83 -4.67 -25.06 -14.42
N HIS A 84 -4.62 -25.90 -15.48
CA HIS A 84 -3.49 -26.78 -15.69
C HIS A 84 -2.22 -26.01 -16.09
N ARG A 85 -1.05 -26.55 -15.70
CA ARG A 85 0.24 -25.95 -16.03
C ARG A 85 0.48 -25.85 -17.54
N GLU A 86 -0.01 -26.81 -18.32
CA GLU A 86 0.05 -26.77 -19.77
C GLU A 86 -0.66 -25.57 -20.38
N THR A 87 -1.82 -25.19 -19.82
CA THR A 87 -2.55 -23.99 -20.23
C THR A 87 -1.69 -22.74 -20.07
N ILE A 88 -0.92 -22.64 -19.00
CA ILE A 88 -0.01 -21.50 -18.79
C ILE A 88 1.11 -21.51 -19.85
N SER A 89 1.65 -22.67 -20.19
CA SER A 89 2.68 -22.81 -21.21
C SER A 89 2.18 -22.42 -22.60
N ASN A 90 0.95 -22.78 -22.95
CA ASN A 90 0.31 -22.38 -24.20
C ASN A 90 0.14 -20.85 -24.28
N HIS A 91 -0.37 -20.23 -23.22
CA HIS A 91 -0.50 -18.77 -23.15
C HIS A 91 0.85 -18.03 -23.12
N ALA A 92 1.94 -18.67 -22.75
CA ALA A 92 3.26 -18.03 -22.80
C ALA A 92 3.67 -17.64 -24.22
N GLY A 93 3.39 -18.51 -25.22
CA GLY A 93 3.61 -18.19 -26.64
C GLY A 93 2.70 -17.08 -27.15
N GLU A 94 1.43 -17.14 -26.81
CA GLU A 94 0.44 -16.11 -27.15
C GLU A 94 0.80 -14.75 -26.53
N ASN A 95 1.27 -14.75 -25.28
CA ASN A 95 1.71 -13.55 -24.60
C ASN A 95 2.96 -12.95 -25.25
N GLN A 96 3.89 -13.78 -25.74
CA GLN A 96 5.06 -13.26 -26.46
C GLN A 96 4.63 -12.59 -27.78
N ALA A 97 3.66 -13.15 -28.51
CA ALA A 97 3.12 -12.53 -29.71
C ALA A 97 2.40 -11.19 -29.37
N LEU A 98 1.61 -11.16 -28.29
CA LEU A 98 0.97 -9.95 -27.78
C LEU A 98 2.00 -8.88 -27.41
N PHE A 99 3.05 -9.23 -26.68
CA PHE A 99 4.09 -8.28 -26.28
C PHE A 99 4.83 -7.71 -27.49
N ASN A 100 5.14 -8.53 -28.46
CA ASN A 100 5.75 -8.07 -29.73
C ASN A 100 4.82 -7.08 -30.45
N LYS A 101 3.53 -7.35 -30.51
CA LYS A 101 2.53 -6.48 -31.13
C LYS A 101 2.46 -5.13 -30.39
N ILE A 102 2.27 -5.13 -29.07
CA ILE A 102 2.27 -3.91 -28.23
C ILE A 102 3.55 -3.07 -28.48
N TYR A 103 4.70 -3.72 -28.51
CA TYR A 103 5.98 -3.02 -28.71
C TYR A 103 6.08 -2.37 -30.10
N GLN A 104 5.64 -3.05 -31.16
CA GLN A 104 5.63 -2.49 -32.51
C GLN A 104 4.63 -1.34 -32.67
N GLU A 105 3.44 -1.46 -32.12
CA GLU A 105 2.44 -0.40 -32.13
C GLU A 105 2.91 0.83 -31.37
N PHE A 106 3.55 0.66 -30.21
CA PHE A 106 4.17 1.77 -29.49
C PHE A 106 5.23 2.46 -30.35
N LYS A 107 6.08 1.72 -31.05
CA LYS A 107 7.07 2.29 -31.99
C LYS A 107 6.43 3.02 -33.15
N ALA A 108 5.24 2.61 -33.56
CA ALA A 108 4.45 3.27 -34.59
C ALA A 108 3.69 4.51 -34.07
N GLY A 109 3.79 4.82 -32.76
CA GLY A 109 3.21 6.01 -32.15
C GLY A 109 1.89 5.79 -31.41
N ALA A 110 1.46 4.53 -31.20
CA ALA A 110 0.27 4.24 -30.41
C ALA A 110 0.47 4.66 -28.93
N ALA A 111 -0.58 5.20 -28.31
CA ALA A 111 -0.53 5.62 -26.91
C ALA A 111 -0.79 4.44 -25.97
N VAL A 112 -0.08 4.41 -24.83
CA VAL A 112 -0.22 3.33 -23.84
C VAL A 112 -1.65 3.16 -23.32
N PRO A 113 -2.42 4.23 -23.00
CA PRO A 113 -3.81 4.07 -22.56
C PRO A 113 -4.70 3.38 -23.60
N ASP A 114 -4.53 3.72 -24.88
CA ASP A 114 -5.33 3.15 -25.98
C ASP A 114 -5.03 1.67 -26.16
N MET A 115 -3.76 1.28 -26.15
CA MET A 115 -3.33 -0.11 -26.19
C MET A 115 -3.83 -0.90 -24.97
N ALA A 116 -3.78 -0.31 -23.76
CA ALA A 116 -4.29 -0.95 -22.56
C ALA A 116 -5.80 -1.25 -22.67
N GLN A 117 -6.56 -0.32 -23.24
CA GLN A 117 -7.98 -0.50 -23.49
C GLN A 117 -8.23 -1.54 -24.58
N GLU A 118 -7.51 -1.48 -25.71
CA GLU A 118 -7.65 -2.41 -26.82
C GLU A 118 -7.40 -3.87 -26.41
N TYR A 119 -6.35 -4.10 -25.61
CA TYR A 119 -5.97 -5.44 -25.18
C TYR A 119 -6.64 -5.89 -23.87
N GLY A 120 -7.47 -5.04 -23.25
CA GLY A 120 -8.07 -5.33 -21.94
C GLY A 120 -7.01 -5.61 -20.87
N ALA A 121 -5.90 -4.87 -20.92
CA ALA A 121 -4.73 -5.06 -20.07
C ALA A 121 -4.53 -3.86 -19.13
N PRO A 122 -3.95 -4.05 -17.90
CA PRO A 122 -3.57 -2.92 -17.09
C PRO A 122 -2.46 -2.11 -17.75
N GLN A 123 -2.49 -0.78 -17.61
CA GLN A 123 -1.46 0.09 -18.20
C GLN A 123 -0.05 -0.30 -17.74
N SER A 124 0.10 -0.77 -16.49
CA SER A 124 1.37 -1.24 -15.96
C SER A 124 1.99 -2.41 -16.75
N LEU A 125 1.15 -3.33 -17.24
CA LEU A 125 1.61 -4.40 -18.13
C LEU A 125 2.10 -3.83 -19.47
N VAL A 126 1.35 -2.93 -20.09
CA VAL A 126 1.75 -2.28 -21.35
C VAL A 126 3.04 -1.50 -21.13
N TRP A 127 3.16 -0.71 -20.08
CA TRP A 127 4.41 -0.02 -19.71
C TRP A 127 5.58 -1.00 -19.54
N SER A 128 5.35 -2.17 -18.94
CA SER A 128 6.41 -3.17 -18.76
C SER A 128 6.97 -3.67 -20.10
N VAL A 129 6.13 -3.73 -21.14
CA VAL A 129 6.53 -4.16 -22.49
C VAL A 129 7.28 -3.04 -23.22
N VAL A 130 6.72 -1.84 -23.23
CA VAL A 130 7.31 -0.71 -23.97
C VAL A 130 8.61 -0.19 -23.35
N LEU A 131 8.82 -0.44 -22.07
CA LEU A 131 10.01 -0.04 -21.33
C LEU A 131 11.03 -1.18 -21.13
N GLN A 132 10.80 -2.36 -21.69
CA GLN A 132 11.61 -3.56 -21.40
C GLN A 132 13.10 -3.38 -21.71
N ASP A 133 13.46 -2.63 -22.75
CA ASP A 133 14.85 -2.39 -23.18
C ASP A 133 15.42 -1.07 -22.62
N LYS A 134 14.73 -0.43 -21.68
CA LYS A 134 15.12 0.85 -21.11
C LYS A 134 15.83 0.69 -19.79
N THR A 135 16.86 1.51 -19.57
CA THR A 135 17.45 1.66 -18.24
C THR A 135 16.46 2.33 -17.29
N ASP A 136 16.66 2.20 -15.98
CA ASP A 136 15.80 2.85 -15.00
C ASP A 136 15.68 4.37 -15.21
N GLN A 137 16.77 5.04 -15.52
CA GLN A 137 16.76 6.50 -15.79
C GLN A 137 15.92 6.84 -17.04
N GLU A 138 15.97 6.02 -18.09
CA GLU A 138 15.12 6.19 -19.27
C GLU A 138 13.64 5.87 -18.95
N ARG A 139 13.35 4.92 -18.04
CA ARG A 139 12.01 4.66 -17.55
C ARG A 139 11.43 5.85 -16.82
N PHE A 140 12.21 6.49 -15.93
CA PHE A 140 11.81 7.74 -15.28
C PHE A 140 11.45 8.82 -16.32
N LYS A 141 12.28 9.02 -17.35
CA LYS A 141 12.01 9.99 -18.41
C LYS A 141 10.76 9.65 -19.21
N ALA A 142 10.60 8.38 -19.62
CA ALA A 142 9.44 7.92 -20.40
C ALA A 142 8.13 8.06 -19.64
N LEU A 143 8.16 7.90 -18.31
CA LEU A 143 7.01 8.10 -17.43
C LEU A 143 6.75 9.56 -17.07
N ASN A 144 7.61 10.48 -17.56
CA ASN A 144 7.60 11.90 -17.18
C ASN A 144 7.80 12.12 -15.68
N TRP A 145 8.66 11.34 -15.06
CA TRP A 145 9.02 11.44 -13.65
C TRP A 145 10.43 12.00 -13.49
N GLY A 146 10.58 12.99 -12.62
CA GLY A 146 11.90 13.49 -12.23
C GLY A 146 12.57 12.56 -11.22
N LEU A 147 13.77 12.08 -11.51
CA LEU A 147 14.59 11.33 -10.56
C LEU A 147 15.23 12.28 -9.55
N ARG A 148 14.98 12.09 -8.27
CA ARG A 148 15.50 12.88 -7.15
C ARG A 148 16.74 12.24 -6.54
N ALA A 149 17.76 13.04 -6.27
CA ALA A 149 19.03 12.60 -5.69
C ALA A 149 19.19 12.96 -4.20
N TRP A 150 18.17 13.44 -3.55
CA TRP A 150 18.14 13.85 -2.13
C TRP A 150 17.11 13.05 -1.35
N ASP A 151 17.11 13.14 -0.05
CA ASP A 151 16.35 12.33 0.91
C ASP A 151 14.93 12.86 1.22
N ASN A 152 14.48 13.92 0.56
CA ASN A 152 13.12 14.43 0.65
C ASN A 152 12.35 14.08 -0.65
N TRP A 153 11.46 13.09 -0.57
CA TRP A 153 10.66 12.59 -1.69
C TRP A 153 9.21 13.05 -1.59
N TYR A 154 9.00 14.32 -1.92
CA TYR A 154 7.68 14.92 -1.96
C TYR A 154 7.07 14.81 -3.36
N PHE A 155 5.92 14.14 -3.46
CA PHE A 155 5.13 13.99 -4.67
C PHE A 155 3.69 14.39 -4.37
N ASN A 156 3.16 15.40 -5.07
CA ASN A 156 1.83 15.97 -4.80
C ASN A 156 0.71 15.03 -5.23
N ASP A 157 0.90 14.37 -6.39
CA ASP A 157 -0.16 13.63 -7.04
C ASP A 157 0.14 12.15 -7.09
N VAL A 158 -0.93 11.37 -6.99
CA VAL A 158 -0.92 9.93 -7.23
C VAL A 158 -1.08 9.70 -8.73
N ASP A 159 -0.11 9.06 -9.33
CA ASP A 159 -0.18 8.69 -10.75
C ASP A 159 -1.23 7.59 -10.97
N HIS A 160 -2.29 7.91 -11.74
CA HIS A 160 -3.41 7.01 -11.97
C HIS A 160 -3.08 5.79 -12.84
N ARG A 161 -1.93 5.78 -13.49
CA ARG A 161 -1.44 4.65 -14.28
C ARG A 161 -1.02 3.45 -13.43
N PHE A 162 -0.83 3.66 -12.10
CA PHE A 162 -0.27 2.67 -11.17
C PHE A 162 -1.16 2.50 -9.94
N GLY A 163 -1.54 1.29 -9.68
CA GLY A 163 -2.42 0.91 -8.58
C GLY A 163 -3.89 1.29 -8.80
N ASP A 164 -4.77 0.47 -8.28
CA ASP A 164 -6.20 0.75 -8.28
C ASP A 164 -6.54 1.92 -7.34
N PRO A 165 -7.70 2.58 -7.49
CA PRO A 165 -8.23 3.48 -6.48
C PRO A 165 -8.30 2.76 -5.13
N TRP A 166 -7.58 3.32 -4.14
CA TRP A 166 -7.44 2.69 -2.83
C TRP A 166 -7.29 3.74 -1.74
N PRO A 167 -7.94 3.56 -0.56
CA PRO A 167 -7.71 4.46 0.57
C PRO A 167 -6.23 4.50 0.96
N GLY A 168 -5.65 5.69 1.03
CA GLY A 168 -4.24 5.85 1.37
C GLY A 168 -3.22 5.49 0.28
N ARG A 169 -3.67 5.27 -0.98
CA ARG A 169 -2.76 4.96 -2.10
C ARG A 169 -1.56 5.92 -2.15
N ILE A 170 -0.36 5.36 -2.21
CA ILE A 170 0.89 6.11 -2.29
C ILE A 170 1.24 6.51 -3.72
N PRO A 171 2.03 7.58 -3.93
CA PRO A 171 2.59 7.90 -5.25
C PRO A 171 3.52 6.80 -5.75
N ALA A 172 3.31 6.33 -6.99
CA ALA A 172 4.19 5.32 -7.60
C ALA A 172 5.64 5.79 -7.74
N GLN A 173 5.85 7.10 -7.86
CA GLN A 173 7.18 7.71 -7.88
C GLN A 173 8.00 7.38 -6.62
N LEU A 174 7.35 7.26 -5.45
CA LEU A 174 8.02 6.86 -4.21
C LEU A 174 8.54 5.43 -4.30
N VAL A 175 7.73 4.51 -4.81
CA VAL A 175 8.14 3.13 -5.06
C VAL A 175 9.26 3.08 -6.11
N ALA A 176 9.10 3.79 -7.23
CA ALA A 176 10.09 3.82 -8.31
C ALA A 176 11.47 4.30 -7.83
N HIS A 177 11.52 5.37 -7.00
CA HIS A 177 12.77 5.82 -6.40
C HIS A 177 13.38 4.75 -5.48
N THR A 178 12.52 4.07 -4.69
CA THR A 178 12.99 2.96 -3.83
C THR A 178 13.59 1.83 -4.66
N LEU A 179 12.93 1.45 -5.78
CA LEU A 179 13.46 0.45 -6.68
C LEU A 179 14.80 0.87 -7.28
N PHE A 180 14.89 2.12 -7.77
CA PHE A 180 16.11 2.66 -8.37
C PHE A 180 17.31 2.62 -7.42
N TYR A 181 17.15 3.11 -6.19
CA TYR A 181 18.25 3.21 -5.24
C TYR A 181 18.62 1.90 -4.55
N PHE A 182 17.66 0.99 -4.40
CA PHE A 182 17.83 -0.15 -3.50
C PHE A 182 17.69 -1.52 -4.19
N THR A 183 17.40 -1.57 -5.50
CA THR A 183 17.30 -2.81 -6.27
C THR A 183 17.95 -2.68 -7.65
N ARG A 184 18.07 -3.82 -8.32
CA ARG A 184 18.45 -3.93 -9.73
C ARG A 184 17.34 -4.62 -10.51
N GLU A 185 17.42 -4.57 -11.84
CA GLU A 185 16.50 -5.33 -12.70
C GLU A 185 16.49 -6.82 -12.32
N ASN A 186 15.31 -7.42 -12.42
CA ASN A 186 15.03 -8.79 -12.02
C ASN A 186 15.18 -9.11 -10.53
N ASP A 187 15.49 -8.15 -9.68
CA ASP A 187 15.43 -8.35 -8.23
C ASP A 187 14.00 -8.67 -7.79
N LEU A 188 13.89 -9.44 -6.72
CA LEU A 188 12.62 -9.84 -6.14
C LEU A 188 12.21 -8.88 -5.03
N VAL A 189 11.08 -8.23 -5.22
CA VAL A 189 10.43 -7.37 -4.23
C VAL A 189 9.33 -8.16 -3.53
N LEU A 190 9.22 -8.02 -2.22
CA LEU A 190 8.11 -8.51 -1.42
C LEU A 190 7.29 -7.31 -0.94
N ASP A 191 5.99 -7.34 -1.20
CA ASP A 191 5.02 -6.40 -0.65
C ASP A 191 4.01 -7.16 0.22
N PRO A 192 4.15 -7.11 1.56
CA PRO A 192 3.27 -7.86 2.45
C PRO A 192 1.87 -7.25 2.62
N MET A 193 1.66 -5.98 2.22
CA MET A 193 0.38 -5.26 2.39
C MET A 193 0.07 -4.40 1.17
N ALA A 194 -0.22 -5.07 0.04
CA ALA A 194 -0.21 -4.48 -1.29
C ALA A 194 -1.30 -3.44 -1.56
N GLY A 195 -2.38 -3.41 -0.78
CA GLY A 195 -3.45 -2.44 -0.97
C GLY A 195 -3.91 -2.36 -2.43
N GLY A 196 -3.82 -1.19 -3.06
CA GLY A 196 -4.17 -0.95 -4.46
C GLY A 196 -3.22 -1.57 -5.50
N GLY A 197 -2.08 -2.16 -5.10
CA GLY A 197 -1.12 -2.81 -6.00
C GLY A 197 -0.11 -1.87 -6.66
N VAL A 198 0.13 -0.70 -6.10
CA VAL A 198 1.09 0.28 -6.63
C VAL A 198 2.50 -0.31 -6.73
N VAL A 199 2.91 -1.12 -5.75
CA VAL A 199 4.24 -1.75 -5.74
C VAL A 199 4.37 -2.74 -6.89
N ALA A 200 3.39 -3.61 -7.10
CA ALA A 200 3.38 -4.59 -8.19
C ALA A 200 3.43 -3.89 -9.57
N ASP A 201 2.61 -2.88 -9.78
CA ASP A 201 2.58 -2.11 -11.03
C ASP A 201 3.90 -1.39 -11.30
N THR A 202 4.50 -0.82 -10.26
CA THR A 202 5.80 -0.16 -10.40
C THR A 202 6.91 -1.18 -10.68
N CYS A 203 6.85 -2.36 -10.05
CA CYS A 203 7.76 -3.48 -10.34
C CYS A 203 7.66 -3.94 -11.80
N LEU A 204 6.44 -4.03 -12.36
CA LEU A 204 6.24 -4.31 -13.78
C LEU A 204 6.95 -3.28 -14.67
N ALA A 205 6.70 -1.99 -14.47
CA ALA A 205 7.28 -0.92 -15.28
C ALA A 205 8.81 -0.83 -15.15
N PHE A 206 9.36 -1.21 -14.01
CA PHE A 206 10.79 -1.15 -13.72
C PHE A 206 11.52 -2.51 -13.85
N ASN A 207 10.85 -3.50 -14.42
CA ASN A 207 11.40 -4.84 -14.66
C ASN A 207 11.95 -5.50 -13.37
N ARG A 208 11.15 -5.45 -12.29
CA ARG A 208 11.38 -6.17 -11.04
C ARG A 208 10.35 -7.28 -10.90
N ARG A 209 10.72 -8.36 -10.22
CA ARG A 209 9.78 -9.39 -9.80
C ARG A 209 9.11 -8.94 -8.52
N CYS A 210 7.85 -9.32 -8.31
CA CYS A 210 7.11 -8.94 -7.12
C CYS A 210 6.26 -10.10 -6.58
N TRP A 211 6.30 -10.31 -5.28
CA TRP A 211 5.33 -11.09 -4.53
C TRP A 211 4.52 -10.13 -3.68
N SER A 212 3.22 -10.11 -3.91
CA SER A 212 2.31 -9.17 -3.26
C SER A 212 1.23 -9.92 -2.50
N PHE A 213 0.97 -9.48 -1.28
CA PHE A 213 -0.03 -10.06 -0.39
C PHE A 213 -0.96 -8.97 0.14
N ASP A 214 -2.22 -9.31 0.33
CA ASP A 214 -3.21 -8.43 0.97
C ASP A 214 -4.28 -9.27 1.65
N LEU A 215 -5.06 -8.68 2.56
CA LEU A 215 -6.17 -9.37 3.21
C LEU A 215 -7.29 -9.71 2.23
N LEU A 216 -7.45 -8.90 1.17
CA LEU A 216 -8.55 -9.01 0.22
C LEU A 216 -8.16 -9.81 -1.03
N ASP A 217 -9.02 -10.77 -1.39
CA ASP A 217 -8.91 -11.45 -2.68
C ASP A 217 -9.52 -10.62 -3.80
N ARG A 218 -8.68 -10.21 -4.74
CA ARG A 218 -9.07 -9.43 -5.92
C ARG A 218 -8.67 -10.11 -7.22
N MET A 219 -8.86 -11.43 -7.28
CA MET A 219 -8.49 -12.29 -8.41
C MET A 219 -8.94 -11.75 -9.78
N LYS A 220 -10.04 -11.02 -9.87
CA LYS A 220 -10.58 -10.54 -11.15
C LYS A 220 -9.70 -9.49 -11.81
N THR A 221 -9.19 -8.55 -11.02
CA THR A 221 -8.45 -7.36 -11.48
C THR A 221 -7.00 -7.34 -11.01
N ARG A 222 -6.68 -8.04 -9.91
CA ARG A 222 -5.33 -8.07 -9.30
C ARG A 222 -4.93 -9.51 -8.97
N PRO A 223 -4.77 -10.38 -9.99
CA PRO A 223 -4.50 -11.81 -9.77
C PRO A 223 -3.15 -12.05 -9.09
N GLU A 224 -2.20 -11.12 -9.24
CA GLU A 224 -0.86 -11.15 -8.64
C GLU A 224 -0.84 -10.85 -7.15
N ILE A 225 -1.92 -10.27 -6.59
CA ILE A 225 -2.03 -10.03 -5.14
C ILE A 225 -2.70 -11.24 -4.51
N GLU A 226 -1.93 -11.99 -3.74
CA GLU A 226 -2.45 -13.19 -3.08
C GLU A 226 -3.13 -12.83 -1.75
N PRO A 227 -4.34 -13.39 -1.46
CA PRO A 227 -4.99 -13.18 -0.19
C PRO A 227 -4.17 -13.82 0.93
N PHE A 228 -3.80 -13.03 1.93
CA PHE A 228 -3.06 -13.52 3.09
C PHE A 228 -3.34 -12.67 4.33
N LEU A 229 -3.66 -13.34 5.44
CA LEU A 229 -3.81 -12.72 6.75
C LEU A 229 -2.52 -12.84 7.56
N TRP A 230 -1.92 -11.70 7.88
CA TRP A 230 -0.84 -11.62 8.85
C TRP A 230 -1.44 -11.67 10.27
N ASP A 231 -1.71 -12.90 10.75
CA ASP A 231 -2.27 -13.11 12.08
C ASP A 231 -1.20 -12.80 13.15
N PRO A 232 -1.43 -11.82 14.04
CA PRO A 232 -0.45 -11.45 15.06
C PRO A 232 -0.14 -12.57 16.05
N GLU A 233 -1.03 -13.55 16.21
CA GLU A 233 -0.86 -14.68 17.13
C GLU A 233 -0.22 -15.91 16.46
N LYS A 234 -0.41 -16.05 15.15
CA LYS A 234 0.04 -17.22 14.37
C LYS A 234 0.71 -16.79 13.08
N MET A 235 1.60 -15.82 13.18
CA MET A 235 2.27 -15.27 12.01
C MET A 235 3.05 -16.35 11.27
N ALA A 236 2.74 -16.55 9.99
CA ALA A 236 3.32 -17.58 9.16
C ALA A 236 3.90 -16.98 7.87
N TRP A 237 4.87 -17.67 7.27
CA TRP A 237 5.42 -17.24 5.99
C TRP A 237 4.53 -17.73 4.83
N PRO A 238 4.08 -16.84 3.93
CA PRO A 238 3.10 -17.21 2.90
C PRO A 238 3.70 -17.95 1.70
N VAL A 239 5.02 -17.99 1.58
CA VAL A 239 5.69 -18.47 0.37
C VAL A 239 6.42 -19.79 0.64
N SER A 240 6.03 -20.85 -0.04
CA SER A 240 6.68 -22.17 0.02
C SER A 240 7.97 -22.27 -0.83
N SER A 241 8.65 -21.16 -1.10
CA SER A 241 9.85 -21.12 -1.95
C SER A 241 11.10 -20.82 -1.11
N ASN A 242 12.21 -21.45 -1.48
CA ASN A 242 13.51 -21.11 -0.91
C ASN A 242 14.09 -19.77 -1.41
N LYS A 243 13.41 -19.11 -2.36
CA LYS A 243 13.81 -17.77 -2.82
C LYS A 243 13.50 -16.75 -1.74
N LYS A 244 14.47 -15.88 -1.49
CA LYS A 244 14.36 -14.80 -0.52
C LYS A 244 14.36 -13.46 -1.25
N PRO A 245 13.58 -12.45 -0.79
CA PRO A 245 13.49 -11.15 -1.44
C PRO A 245 14.82 -10.39 -1.40
N ASP A 246 15.02 -9.52 -2.40
CA ASP A 246 16.08 -8.52 -2.45
C ASP A 246 15.68 -7.24 -1.72
N LEU A 247 14.40 -6.87 -1.87
CA LEU A 247 13.76 -5.74 -1.20
C LEU A 247 12.42 -6.20 -0.60
N ILE A 248 12.14 -5.73 0.59
CA ILE A 248 10.80 -5.75 1.18
C ILE A 248 10.34 -4.30 1.21
N PHE A 249 9.26 -3.99 0.52
CA PHE A 249 8.65 -2.67 0.54
C PHE A 249 7.21 -2.79 1.00
N PHE A 250 6.81 -2.01 2.01
CA PHE A 250 5.41 -1.95 2.38
C PHE A 250 5.02 -0.64 3.07
N ASP A 251 3.75 -0.30 2.86
CA ASP A 251 3.04 0.82 3.42
C ASP A 251 1.82 0.29 4.17
N PRO A 252 1.95 -0.05 5.46
CA PRO A 252 0.87 -0.64 6.23
C PRO A 252 -0.21 0.36 6.59
N PRO A 253 -1.39 -0.08 7.04
CA PRO A 253 -2.35 0.79 7.71
C PRO A 253 -1.69 1.51 8.90
N TYR A 254 -1.65 2.85 8.86
CA TYR A 254 -1.03 3.64 9.92
C TYR A 254 -1.89 3.64 11.19
N PHE A 255 -1.21 3.67 12.33
CA PHE A 255 -1.84 3.69 13.66
C PHE A 255 -2.92 4.78 13.75
N LYS A 256 -4.13 4.39 14.09
CA LYS A 256 -5.35 5.24 14.23
C LYS A 256 -5.63 6.21 13.06
N LYS A 257 -4.70 6.35 12.12
CA LYS A 257 -4.85 7.21 10.97
C LYS A 257 -5.69 6.51 9.91
N MET A 258 -6.80 7.12 9.51
CA MET A 258 -7.75 6.55 8.55
C MET A 258 -8.39 5.21 8.99
N ALA A 259 -8.43 4.89 10.28
CA ALA A 259 -9.04 3.67 10.81
C ALA A 259 -10.47 3.46 10.28
N ALA A 260 -11.26 4.53 10.18
CA ALA A 260 -12.62 4.51 9.63
C ALA A 260 -12.70 4.08 8.14
N HIS A 261 -11.58 4.06 7.41
CA HIS A 261 -11.53 3.64 6.00
C HIS A 261 -11.09 2.19 5.82
N TYR A 262 -10.61 1.53 6.87
CA TYR A 262 -10.23 0.13 6.86
C TYR A 262 -11.35 -0.75 7.44
N ARG A 263 -11.31 -2.06 7.15
CA ARG A 263 -12.27 -3.00 7.70
C ARG A 263 -12.09 -3.17 9.20
N GLU A 264 -13.16 -3.54 9.88
CA GLU A 264 -13.12 -4.00 11.26
C GLU A 264 -12.04 -5.08 11.45
N GLY A 265 -11.25 -4.97 12.50
CA GLY A 265 -10.10 -5.85 12.75
C GLY A 265 -8.81 -5.42 12.04
N SER A 266 -8.78 -4.27 11.37
CA SER A 266 -7.54 -3.69 10.86
C SER A 266 -6.54 -3.45 12.00
N ILE A 267 -5.26 -3.63 11.71
CA ILE A 267 -4.19 -3.34 12.67
C ILE A 267 -4.18 -1.87 13.12
N SER A 268 -4.71 -0.95 12.31
CA SER A 268 -4.83 0.48 12.66
C SER A 268 -5.67 0.73 13.91
N ASP A 269 -6.61 -0.18 14.25
CA ASP A 269 -7.49 -0.07 15.41
C ASP A 269 -6.89 -0.64 16.69
N PHE A 270 -5.76 -1.32 16.58
CA PHE A 270 -5.13 -1.93 17.75
C PHE A 270 -4.68 -0.88 18.77
N PRO A 271 -4.76 -1.19 20.08
CA PRO A 271 -4.03 -0.42 21.07
C PRO A 271 -2.54 -0.36 20.71
N ARG A 272 -1.87 0.74 21.07
CA ARG A 272 -0.48 1.01 20.66
C ARG A 272 0.47 -0.15 20.92
N PHE A 273 0.39 -0.76 22.12
CA PHE A 273 1.26 -1.88 22.47
C PHE A 273 1.04 -3.11 21.56
N LYS A 274 -0.23 -3.41 21.22
CA LYS A 274 -0.59 -4.52 20.31
C LYS A 274 -0.15 -4.21 18.88
N TYR A 275 -0.31 -2.97 18.44
CA TYR A 275 0.13 -2.50 17.14
C TYR A 275 1.67 -2.61 16.99
N LEU A 276 2.43 -2.15 17.95
CA LEU A 276 3.90 -2.27 17.95
C LEU A 276 4.35 -3.73 18.07
N HIS A 277 3.66 -4.56 18.85
CA HIS A 277 3.94 -5.98 18.97
C HIS A 277 3.74 -6.70 17.64
N PHE A 278 2.66 -6.39 16.91
CA PHE A 278 2.44 -6.89 15.57
C PHE A 278 3.65 -6.63 14.66
N PHE A 279 4.15 -5.40 14.62
CA PHE A 279 5.32 -5.07 13.80
C PHE A 279 6.60 -5.75 14.27
N LYS A 280 6.80 -5.90 15.58
CA LYS A 280 7.94 -6.66 16.11
C LYS A 280 7.93 -8.09 15.56
N THR A 281 6.78 -8.76 15.62
CA THR A 281 6.62 -10.14 15.13
C THR A 281 6.83 -10.20 13.61
N LEU A 282 6.20 -9.29 12.86
CA LEU A 282 6.34 -9.22 11.41
C LEU A 282 7.79 -8.94 10.99
N PHE A 283 8.46 -7.96 11.59
CA PHE A 283 9.86 -7.63 11.27
C PHE A 283 10.81 -8.79 11.56
N SER A 284 10.57 -9.56 12.62
CA SER A 284 11.34 -10.76 12.94
C SER A 284 11.14 -11.85 11.88
N LEU A 285 9.89 -12.13 11.50
CA LEU A 285 9.57 -13.09 10.46
C LEU A 285 10.17 -12.68 9.10
N LEU A 286 10.02 -11.42 8.72
CA LEU A 286 10.60 -10.88 7.49
C LEU A 286 12.13 -11.01 7.50
N ARG A 287 12.76 -10.83 8.68
CA ARG A 287 14.20 -11.00 8.83
C ARG A 287 14.66 -12.43 8.67
N GLU A 288 13.95 -13.40 9.23
CA GLU A 288 14.21 -14.83 9.10
C GLU A 288 14.19 -15.27 7.62
N HIS A 289 13.22 -14.76 6.88
CA HIS A 289 13.04 -15.06 5.46
C HIS A 289 13.83 -14.15 4.52
N SER A 290 14.77 -13.38 5.04
CA SER A 290 15.67 -12.52 4.27
C SER A 290 17.03 -13.17 4.05
N LYS A 291 17.72 -12.80 2.96
CA LYS A 291 19.13 -13.14 2.72
C LYS A 291 20.03 -12.01 3.27
N PRO A 292 21.32 -12.25 3.48
CA PRO A 292 22.27 -11.18 3.72
C PRO A 292 22.12 -10.13 2.62
N LEU A 293 22.07 -8.86 2.99
CA LEU A 293 21.88 -7.72 2.11
C LEU A 293 20.42 -7.43 1.65
N THR A 294 19.43 -8.28 1.94
CA THR A 294 18.01 -7.89 1.75
C THR A 294 17.77 -6.53 2.39
N ARG A 295 17.12 -5.65 1.67
CA ARG A 295 16.71 -4.35 2.20
C ARG A 295 15.24 -4.36 2.59
N MET A 296 14.89 -3.57 3.60
CA MET A 296 13.53 -3.28 3.97
C MET A 296 13.30 -1.79 3.77
N ALA A 297 12.27 -1.42 3.06
CA ALA A 297 11.78 -0.07 2.90
C ALA A 297 10.37 0.01 3.51
N PHE A 298 10.28 0.55 4.70
CA PHE A 298 9.06 0.63 5.49
C PHE A 298 8.56 2.06 5.53
N LEU A 299 7.47 2.34 4.82
CA LEU A 299 6.82 3.64 4.85
C LEU A 299 5.88 3.72 6.05
N ASN A 300 5.97 4.79 6.79
CA ASN A 300 5.19 4.96 8.02
C ASN A 300 4.93 6.44 8.32
N SER A 301 4.06 6.69 9.30
CA SER A 301 3.72 8.03 9.76
C SER A 301 3.56 8.05 11.27
N ASP A 302 3.90 9.17 11.89
CA ASP A 302 3.48 9.45 13.26
C ASP A 302 1.98 9.68 13.33
N PHE A 303 1.42 9.55 14.51
CA PHE A 303 0.04 9.90 14.83
C PHE A 303 0.00 11.05 15.83
N ARG A 304 -0.94 11.97 15.66
CA ARG A 304 -1.30 13.02 16.61
C ARG A 304 -2.80 13.15 16.60
N ASP A 305 -3.38 13.04 17.78
CA ASP A 305 -4.77 13.44 17.98
C ASP A 305 -4.83 14.96 18.21
N PHE A 306 -5.31 15.69 17.20
CA PHE A 306 -5.48 17.14 17.29
C PHE A 306 -6.90 17.55 17.74
N GLN A 307 -7.81 16.58 17.86
CA GLN A 307 -9.18 16.81 18.36
C GLN A 307 -9.28 16.68 19.87
N GLY A 308 -8.40 15.89 20.46
CA GLY A 308 -8.36 15.57 21.88
C GLY A 308 -7.25 16.30 22.66
N ILE A 309 -6.91 15.82 23.78
CA ILE A 309 -6.11 16.39 24.85
C ILE A 309 -4.73 16.91 24.42
N PRO A 310 -4.29 18.10 24.89
CA PRO A 310 -3.08 18.78 24.41
C PRO A 310 -1.74 18.17 24.79
N ALA A 311 -1.67 17.29 25.77
CA ALA A 311 -0.40 16.86 26.35
C ALA A 311 0.17 15.62 25.67
N ILE A 312 1.19 15.81 24.83
CA ILE A 312 2.00 14.73 24.23
C ILE A 312 2.56 13.79 25.31
N ASP A 313 2.86 14.30 26.50
CA ASP A 313 3.48 13.57 27.58
C ASP A 313 2.48 12.71 28.38
N GLU A 314 1.19 13.01 28.29
CA GLU A 314 0.14 12.32 29.05
C GLU A 314 -0.65 11.30 28.21
N ASP A 315 -0.67 11.45 26.87
CA ASP A 315 -1.34 10.50 25.97
C ASP A 315 -0.30 9.58 25.29
N PRO A 316 -0.22 8.30 25.69
CA PRO A 316 0.70 7.35 25.07
C PRO A 316 0.44 7.14 23.56
N ASP A 317 -0.77 7.46 23.08
CA ASP A 317 -1.12 7.34 21.68
C ASP A 317 -0.54 8.47 20.81
N ASN A 318 -0.20 9.62 21.40
CA ASN A 318 0.46 10.76 20.73
C ASN A 318 1.99 10.65 20.64
N ALA A 319 2.56 9.48 20.84
CA ALA A 319 3.99 9.29 20.80
C ALA A 319 4.57 9.32 19.37
N ILE A 320 5.88 9.58 19.28
CA ILE A 320 6.64 9.50 18.02
C ILE A 320 6.84 8.03 17.64
N LEU A 321 6.01 7.53 16.72
CA LEU A 321 6.04 6.14 16.27
C LEU A 321 7.26 5.83 15.40
N VAL A 322 7.75 6.78 14.62
CA VAL A 322 8.92 6.59 13.74
C VAL A 322 10.14 6.12 14.53
N LEU A 323 10.39 6.68 15.72
CA LEU A 323 11.49 6.24 16.59
C LEU A 323 11.25 4.83 17.16
N ALA A 324 9.99 4.52 17.51
CA ALA A 324 9.64 3.19 18.00
C ALA A 324 9.85 2.13 16.91
N TYR A 325 9.44 2.41 15.66
CA TYR A 325 9.66 1.51 14.52
C TYR A 325 11.14 1.32 14.22
N ALA A 326 11.93 2.40 14.24
CA ALA A 326 13.37 2.33 14.04
C ALA A 326 14.02 1.39 15.06
N LYS A 327 13.69 1.57 16.35
CA LYS A 327 14.18 0.71 17.43
C LYS A 327 13.73 -0.75 17.28
N LEU A 328 12.47 -0.99 16.88
CA LEU A 328 11.97 -2.34 16.64
C LEU A 328 12.71 -3.01 15.47
N LEU A 329 12.94 -2.32 14.37
CA LEU A 329 13.70 -2.83 13.24
C LEU A 329 15.11 -3.27 13.67
N GLU A 330 15.83 -2.42 14.41
CA GLU A 330 17.16 -2.76 14.91
C GLU A 330 17.13 -3.96 15.85
N THR A 331 16.16 -4.01 16.76
CA THR A 331 15.96 -5.16 17.67
C THR A 331 15.68 -6.46 16.91
N CYS A 332 15.00 -6.39 15.75
CA CYS A 332 14.72 -7.53 14.89
C CYS A 332 15.84 -7.85 13.88
N GLY A 333 17.03 -7.24 14.04
CA GLY A 333 18.21 -7.56 13.23
C GLY A 333 18.29 -6.81 11.89
N TRP A 334 17.63 -5.67 11.77
CA TRP A 334 17.74 -4.75 10.64
C TRP A 334 18.66 -3.58 11.01
N LYS A 335 19.73 -3.37 10.25
CA LYS A 335 20.57 -2.18 10.39
C LYS A 335 19.96 -1.04 9.57
N ILE A 336 19.52 0.02 10.23
CA ILE A 336 18.98 1.21 9.54
C ILE A 336 20.09 1.89 8.74
N THR A 337 19.81 2.20 7.49
CA THR A 337 20.76 2.82 6.56
C THR A 337 20.31 4.18 6.07
N HIS A 338 18.99 4.42 5.94
CA HIS A 338 18.44 5.71 5.49
C HIS A 338 17.11 6.00 6.20
N LEU A 339 16.86 7.27 6.42
CA LEU A 339 15.57 7.84 6.80
C LEU A 339 15.23 8.89 5.75
N LEU A 340 14.18 8.64 4.98
CA LEU A 340 13.76 9.50 3.88
C LEU A 340 12.45 10.19 4.24
N ASP A 341 12.38 11.49 4.05
CA ASP A 341 11.15 12.24 4.25
C ASP A 341 10.24 12.13 3.01
N CYS A 342 9.01 11.65 3.22
CA CYS A 342 8.01 11.43 2.16
C CYS A 342 6.69 12.15 2.53
N PRO A 343 6.70 13.48 2.68
CA PRO A 343 5.57 14.21 3.24
C PRO A 343 4.30 14.07 2.40
N LEU A 344 3.16 14.17 3.09
CA LEU A 344 1.84 14.31 2.47
C LEU A 344 1.61 15.78 2.07
N SER A 345 0.73 16.01 1.10
CA SER A 345 0.23 17.35 0.83
C SER A 345 -0.51 17.94 2.04
N THR A 346 -0.26 19.21 2.32
CA THR A 346 -0.98 19.97 3.36
C THR A 346 -2.43 20.26 3.00
N GLU A 347 -2.79 20.16 1.72
CA GLU A 347 -4.17 20.33 1.23
C GLU A 347 -5.16 19.32 1.79
N ARG A 348 -4.67 18.26 2.46
CA ARG A 348 -5.51 17.27 3.16
C ARG A 348 -6.16 17.82 4.43
N PHE A 349 -5.65 18.91 4.99
CA PHE A 349 -6.25 19.51 6.17
C PHE A 349 -7.33 20.52 5.75
N THR A 350 -8.56 20.29 6.20
CA THR A 350 -9.66 21.24 6.05
C THR A 350 -9.44 22.45 6.95
N GLY A 351 -10.09 23.56 6.65
CA GLY A 351 -10.04 24.75 7.51
C GLY A 351 -10.48 24.48 8.95
N HIS A 352 -11.49 23.62 9.14
CA HIS A 352 -11.92 23.19 10.48
C HIS A 352 -10.81 22.45 11.24
N MET A 353 -10.13 21.50 10.58
CA MET A 353 -9.00 20.77 11.18
C MET A 353 -7.87 21.73 11.58
N VAL A 354 -7.54 22.70 10.71
CA VAL A 354 -6.51 23.71 11.00
C VAL A 354 -6.91 24.57 12.20
N ASN A 355 -8.17 25.00 12.30
CA ASN A 355 -8.64 25.75 13.45
C ASN A 355 -8.53 24.96 14.75
N LYS A 356 -8.89 23.68 14.76
CA LYS A 356 -8.73 22.80 15.93
C LYS A 356 -7.26 22.62 16.32
N MET A 357 -6.36 22.47 15.36
CA MET A 357 -4.93 22.42 15.62
C MET A 357 -4.42 23.71 16.31
N HIS A 358 -4.90 24.88 15.86
CA HIS A 358 -4.57 26.16 16.45
C HIS A 358 -5.13 26.30 17.87
N GLU A 359 -6.42 25.97 18.07
CA GLU A 359 -7.08 26.00 19.38
C GLU A 359 -6.35 25.14 20.40
N ASN A 360 -6.01 23.90 20.00
CA ASN A 360 -5.35 22.91 20.86
C ASN A 360 -3.82 23.05 20.88
N ARG A 361 -3.24 24.00 20.14
CA ARG A 361 -1.79 24.19 19.97
C ARG A 361 -1.05 22.91 19.58
N THR A 362 -1.69 22.09 18.74
CA THR A 362 -1.19 20.80 18.29
C THR A 362 -0.77 20.88 16.82
N LEU A 363 0.29 20.21 16.45
CA LEU A 363 0.76 20.14 15.06
C LEU A 363 0.12 18.97 14.34
N GLY A 364 -0.47 19.23 13.17
CA GLY A 364 -0.90 18.19 12.25
C GLY A 364 0.29 17.40 11.66
N VAL A 365 0.14 16.10 11.50
CA VAL A 365 1.20 15.24 10.96
C VAL A 365 1.06 15.12 9.45
N VAL A 366 1.93 15.79 8.71
CA VAL A 366 2.12 15.62 7.25
C VAL A 366 3.30 14.71 6.94
N ARG A 367 4.20 14.52 7.88
CA ARG A 367 5.39 13.70 7.70
C ARG A 367 5.01 12.24 7.51
N ARG A 368 5.55 11.62 6.47
CA ARG A 368 5.76 10.18 6.36
C ARG A 368 7.25 9.95 6.27
N THR A 369 7.71 8.89 6.87
CA THR A 369 9.12 8.50 6.84
C THR A 369 9.25 7.13 6.19
N LEU A 370 10.08 7.04 5.16
CA LEU A 370 10.52 5.75 4.64
C LEU A 370 11.79 5.34 5.39
N ILE A 371 11.67 4.37 6.27
CA ILE A 371 12.81 3.78 6.98
C ILE A 371 13.39 2.68 6.10
N VAL A 372 14.65 2.84 5.69
CA VAL A 372 15.36 1.81 4.93
C VAL A 372 16.35 1.12 5.85
N GLY A 373 16.14 -0.18 6.03
CA GLY A 373 17.04 -1.07 6.78
C GLY A 373 17.69 -2.10 5.86
N LYS A 374 18.78 -2.67 6.31
CA LYS A 374 19.49 -3.80 5.66
C LYS A 374 19.56 -4.96 6.63
N ALA A 375 19.30 -6.17 6.15
CA ALA A 375 19.45 -7.38 6.95
C ALA A 375 20.89 -7.50 7.45
N ASN A 376 21.07 -7.59 8.78
CA ASN A 376 22.39 -7.68 9.39
C ASN A 376 22.95 -9.11 9.21
N SER A 377 24.18 -9.25 8.71
CA SER A 377 24.83 -10.54 8.50
C SER A 377 25.24 -11.24 9.81
N VAL A 378 25.25 -10.51 10.92
CA VAL A 378 25.80 -10.99 12.22
C VAL A 378 24.70 -11.43 13.19
N TYR A 379 23.42 -11.32 12.84
CA TYR A 379 22.33 -11.76 13.72
C TYR A 379 22.29 -13.30 13.74
N LYS A 380 23.13 -13.89 14.59
CA LYS A 380 22.91 -15.23 15.12
C LYS A 380 22.06 -15.04 16.38
N ASP A 381 20.97 -15.78 16.44
CA ASP A 381 20.12 -15.84 17.62
C ASP A 381 20.99 -15.95 18.88
N ASN A 382 21.00 -14.92 19.69
CA ASN A 382 21.35 -15.08 21.09
C ASN A 382 20.05 -15.53 21.78
N PRO A 383 20.03 -16.68 22.42
CA PRO A 383 18.88 -17.27 23.08
C PRO A 383 18.32 -16.39 24.17
#